data_f3f4e942a7c2faa3cb2521283a4dcaa7
#
_entry.id   f3f4e942a7c2faa3cb2521283a4dcaa7
#
_cell.length_a   1.000
_cell.length_b   1.000
_cell.length_c   1.000
_cell.angle_alpha   90.00
_cell.angle_beta   90.00
_cell.angle_gamma   90.00
#
_symmetry.space_group_name_H-M   'P 1'
#
loop_
_entity.id
_entity.type
_entity.pdbx_description
1 polymer ?
#
loop_
_entity_poly.entity_id
_entity_poly.type
_entity_poly.pdbx_seq_one_letter_code
_entity_poly.pdbx_strand_id
1 'polypeptide(L)'
;GGLDWMGCGDHDNGNGRDAPATQAVFNGPEGVKILQWWKDMYDAGNFGNYGRTTVDTRNAFLAGQTAMIIESTAALRGLLDGSAGKFELGTGWLPRPDEAAFDTSGTIIGGASLWILNARPQEEQDCAWQFIRFLTEPAQQAFWHTESGYFPIRKAGYDEPLAVEWRQKYPQFGTAVEQLHASPNTRVTQGALLGIMPTARQTVETAIEEVLAGQSTPQEALDNAATVVTQAIEDYNATMGQ
;
A
#
# COMPACT_ATOMS: atom_id res chain seq x y z
N GLY A 1 -4.44 -2.60 -2.26
CA GLY A 1 -3.53 -3.55 -1.78
C GLY A 1 -3.91 -4.51 -0.66
N GLY A 2 -5.13 -4.46 -0.06
CA GLY A 2 -5.45 -5.33 1.08
C GLY A 2 -5.69 -6.80 0.73
N LEU A 3 -6.07 -7.12 -0.49
CA LEU A 3 -6.41 -8.48 -0.90
C LEU A 3 -5.20 -9.32 -1.35
N ASP A 4 -4.06 -8.69 -1.59
CA ASP A 4 -2.80 -9.38 -1.91
C ASP A 4 -2.19 -10.16 -0.74
N TRP A 5 -2.72 -9.99 0.47
CA TRP A 5 -2.18 -10.61 1.69
C TRP A 5 -2.16 -12.14 1.65
N MET A 6 -3.10 -12.74 0.93
CA MET A 6 -3.21 -14.19 0.85
C MET A 6 -2.34 -14.81 -0.26
N GLY A 7 -1.62 -13.97 -1.03
CA GLY A 7 -0.80 -14.45 -2.14
C GLY A 7 -1.61 -14.89 -3.37
N CYS A 8 -2.89 -14.49 -3.46
CA CYS A 8 -3.79 -14.88 -4.56
C CYS A 8 -3.74 -13.93 -5.76
N GLY A 9 -3.20 -12.71 -5.58
CA GLY A 9 -3.29 -11.65 -6.59
C GLY A 9 -4.70 -11.07 -6.73
N ASP A 10 -4.78 -9.85 -7.27
CA ASP A 10 -6.07 -9.16 -7.48
C ASP A 10 -6.60 -9.35 -8.92
N HIS A 11 -5.71 -9.63 -9.88
CA HIS A 11 -5.98 -9.68 -11.31
C HIS A 11 -5.22 -10.84 -11.97
N ASP A 12 -5.72 -11.29 -13.11
CA ASP A 12 -5.07 -12.33 -13.91
C ASP A 12 -3.74 -11.86 -14.55
N ASN A 13 -3.11 -12.72 -15.33
CA ASN A 13 -1.84 -12.46 -16.02
C ASN A 13 -0.74 -11.94 -15.06
N GLY A 14 -0.61 -12.57 -13.87
CA GLY A 14 0.38 -12.19 -12.88
C GLY A 14 0.18 -10.76 -12.37
N ASN A 15 -1.05 -10.39 -12.06
CA ASN A 15 -1.43 -9.02 -11.70
C ASN A 15 -1.16 -7.99 -12.82
N GLY A 16 -1.35 -8.37 -14.05
CA GLY A 16 -1.10 -7.52 -15.21
C GLY A 16 0.38 -7.31 -15.56
N ARG A 17 1.29 -8.11 -14.98
CA ARG A 17 2.74 -7.98 -15.18
C ARG A 17 3.32 -8.92 -16.22
N ASP A 18 2.69 -10.05 -16.49
CA ASP A 18 3.10 -11.00 -17.51
C ASP A 18 2.48 -10.68 -18.88
N ALA A 19 1.27 -10.13 -18.85
CA ALA A 19 0.52 -9.56 -19.98
C ALA A 19 -0.51 -8.57 -19.40
N PRO A 20 -1.15 -7.72 -20.23
CA PRO A 20 -2.26 -6.89 -19.75
C PRO A 20 -3.31 -7.73 -19.02
N ALA A 21 -3.77 -7.25 -17.86
CA ALA A 21 -4.86 -7.90 -17.15
C ALA A 21 -6.12 -7.91 -18.01
N THR A 22 -6.89 -8.99 -17.95
CA THR A 22 -8.17 -9.12 -18.67
C THR A 22 -9.36 -9.23 -17.73
N GLN A 23 -9.12 -9.59 -16.46
CA GLN A 23 -10.19 -9.73 -15.45
C GLN A 23 -9.66 -9.52 -14.04
N ALA A 24 -10.56 -9.10 -13.15
CA ALA A 24 -10.36 -9.13 -11.70
C ALA A 24 -10.62 -10.55 -11.16
N VAL A 25 -9.82 -10.98 -10.17
CA VAL A 25 -9.93 -12.31 -9.56
C VAL A 25 -9.98 -12.28 -8.02
N PHE A 26 -10.14 -11.10 -7.43
CA PHE A 26 -10.15 -10.91 -5.99
C PHE A 26 -11.43 -11.43 -5.30
N ASN A 27 -12.44 -11.86 -6.06
CA ASN A 27 -13.69 -12.43 -5.54
C ASN A 27 -13.63 -13.92 -5.23
N GLY A 28 -12.42 -14.49 -5.25
CA GLY A 28 -12.18 -15.88 -4.85
C GLY A 28 -12.33 -16.11 -3.34
N PRO A 29 -12.21 -17.37 -2.89
CA PRO A 29 -12.42 -17.74 -1.48
C PRO A 29 -11.56 -16.93 -0.50
N GLU A 30 -10.34 -16.59 -0.89
CA GLU A 30 -9.39 -15.84 -0.07
C GLU A 30 -9.84 -14.39 0.13
N GLY A 31 -10.28 -13.71 -0.95
CA GLY A 31 -10.82 -12.37 -0.87
C GLY A 31 -12.08 -12.30 -0.02
N VAL A 32 -12.99 -13.26 -0.20
CA VAL A 32 -14.20 -13.39 0.62
C VAL A 32 -13.86 -13.60 2.09
N LYS A 33 -12.86 -14.45 2.39
CA LYS A 33 -12.41 -14.70 3.76
C LYS A 33 -11.86 -13.45 4.44
N ILE A 34 -11.08 -12.65 3.71
CA ILE A 34 -10.53 -11.39 4.23
C ILE A 34 -11.67 -10.40 4.52
N LEU A 35 -12.61 -10.24 3.61
CA LEU A 35 -13.69 -9.29 3.79
C LEU A 35 -14.69 -9.75 4.88
N GLN A 36 -14.90 -11.07 5.03
CA GLN A 36 -15.66 -11.63 6.14
C GLN A 36 -14.96 -11.35 7.48
N TRP A 37 -13.64 -11.53 7.56
CA TRP A 37 -12.86 -11.22 8.75
C TRP A 37 -12.98 -9.73 9.15
N TRP A 38 -12.96 -8.81 8.19
CA TRP A 38 -13.20 -7.39 8.48
C TRP A 38 -14.62 -7.15 9.03
N LYS A 39 -15.62 -7.79 8.42
CA LYS A 39 -17.01 -7.71 8.88
C LYS A 39 -17.15 -8.22 10.31
N ASP A 40 -16.56 -9.37 10.60
CA ASP A 40 -16.61 -9.98 11.93
C ASP A 40 -15.96 -9.07 12.99
N MET A 41 -14.81 -8.45 12.67
CA MET A 41 -14.17 -7.47 13.56
C MET A 41 -15.04 -6.23 13.77
N TYR A 42 -15.69 -5.74 12.72
CA TYR A 42 -16.58 -4.60 12.79
C TYR A 42 -17.80 -4.89 13.66
N ASP A 43 -18.46 -6.01 13.46
CA ASP A 43 -19.62 -6.44 14.24
C ASP A 43 -19.28 -6.71 15.71
N ALA A 44 -18.09 -7.18 15.98
CA ALA A 44 -17.56 -7.36 17.34
C ALA A 44 -17.14 -6.04 18.03
N GLY A 45 -17.21 -4.90 17.32
CA GLY A 45 -16.79 -3.61 17.86
C GLY A 45 -15.26 -3.43 17.97
N ASN A 46 -14.49 -4.32 17.33
CA ASN A 46 -13.01 -4.30 17.34
C ASN A 46 -12.41 -3.53 16.14
N PHE A 47 -13.23 -3.08 15.21
CA PHE A 47 -12.84 -2.32 14.04
C PHE A 47 -13.66 -1.03 13.94
N GLY A 48 -12.99 0.12 13.89
CA GLY A 48 -13.62 1.42 13.68
C GLY A 48 -13.62 1.82 12.21
N ASN A 49 -14.78 2.19 11.67
CA ASN A 49 -14.89 2.77 10.34
C ASN A 49 -14.83 4.30 10.45
N TYR A 50 -13.72 4.89 10.03
CA TYR A 50 -13.49 6.34 10.02
C TYR A 50 -13.60 6.93 8.59
N GLY A 51 -14.19 6.19 7.64
CA GLY A 51 -14.32 6.60 6.25
C GLY A 51 -13.09 6.31 5.40
N ARG A 52 -13.05 6.89 4.19
CA ARG A 52 -12.00 6.61 3.18
C ARG A 52 -10.75 7.49 3.31
N THR A 53 -10.82 8.54 4.13
CA THR A 53 -9.73 9.50 4.25
C THR A 53 -8.72 9.04 5.31
N THR A 54 -7.47 8.81 4.90
CA THR A 54 -6.41 8.36 5.82
C THR A 54 -6.15 9.38 6.94
N VAL A 55 -6.42 10.67 6.70
CA VAL A 55 -6.30 11.73 7.70
C VAL A 55 -7.25 11.48 8.89
N ASP A 56 -8.49 11.04 8.63
CA ASP A 56 -9.47 10.79 9.69
C ASP A 56 -9.06 9.61 10.56
N THR A 57 -8.54 8.54 9.95
CA THR A 57 -7.98 7.39 10.69
C THR A 57 -6.79 7.79 11.55
N ARG A 58 -5.86 8.61 11.03
CA ARG A 58 -4.71 9.13 11.79
C ARG A 58 -5.16 9.99 12.96
N ASN A 59 -6.13 10.87 12.75
CA ASN A 59 -6.68 11.72 13.79
C ASN A 59 -7.33 10.89 14.90
N ALA A 60 -8.11 9.86 14.56
CA ALA A 60 -8.71 8.94 15.52
C ALA A 60 -7.64 8.23 16.36
N PHE A 61 -6.56 7.75 15.73
CA PHE A 61 -5.43 7.13 16.42
C PHE A 61 -4.72 8.11 17.36
N LEU A 62 -4.36 9.30 16.89
CA LEU A 62 -3.68 10.33 17.69
C LEU A 62 -4.56 10.90 18.82
N ALA A 63 -5.89 10.76 18.70
CA ALA A 63 -6.85 11.08 19.74
C ALA A 63 -7.10 9.92 20.72
N GLY A 64 -6.47 8.74 20.52
CA GLY A 64 -6.66 7.57 21.38
C GLY A 64 -8.01 6.86 21.19
N GLN A 65 -8.71 7.12 20.09
CA GLN A 65 -10.00 6.47 19.79
C GLN A 65 -9.83 5.04 19.24
N THR A 66 -8.66 4.73 18.72
CA THR A 66 -8.26 3.37 18.31
C THR A 66 -6.83 3.10 18.75
N ALA A 67 -6.56 1.86 19.15
CA ALA A 67 -5.24 1.42 19.61
C ALA A 67 -4.26 1.10 18.48
N MET A 68 -4.77 0.78 17.28
CA MET A 68 -3.95 0.39 16.12
C MET A 68 -4.55 0.97 14.84
N ILE A 69 -3.68 1.26 13.88
CA ILE A 69 -4.04 1.61 12.50
C ILE A 69 -3.11 0.89 11.52
N ILE A 70 -3.62 0.62 10.31
CA ILE A 70 -2.78 0.23 9.18
C ILE A 70 -2.52 1.50 8.38
N GLU A 71 -1.23 1.81 8.20
CA GLU A 71 -0.87 3.08 7.57
C GLU A 71 0.41 2.95 6.72
N SER A 72 0.58 3.86 5.78
CA SER A 72 1.80 4.01 5.01
C SER A 72 2.95 4.48 5.88
N THR A 73 4.16 4.00 5.61
CA THR A 73 5.40 4.51 6.25
C THR A 73 5.60 6.00 6.04
N ALA A 74 5.04 6.58 4.98
CA ALA A 74 5.05 8.03 4.74
C ALA A 74 4.42 8.88 5.86
N ALA A 75 3.56 8.28 6.69
CA ALA A 75 2.94 8.95 7.81
C ALA A 75 3.75 8.83 9.12
N LEU A 76 4.78 8.00 9.15
CA LEU A 76 5.44 7.58 10.39
C LEU A 76 6.02 8.77 11.18
N ARG A 77 6.69 9.72 10.50
CA ARG A 77 7.23 10.91 11.16
C ARG A 77 6.12 11.74 11.81
N GLY A 78 5.03 12.00 11.10
CA GLY A 78 3.90 12.74 11.63
C GLY A 78 3.18 12.03 12.79
N LEU A 79 3.12 10.69 12.75
CA LEU A 79 2.57 9.89 13.86
C LEU A 79 3.49 9.90 15.07
N LEU A 80 4.80 9.84 14.88
CA LEU A 80 5.79 9.93 15.96
C LEU A 80 5.71 11.31 16.66
N ASP A 81 5.70 12.37 15.89
CA ASP A 81 5.61 13.74 16.42
C ASP A 81 4.24 13.99 17.09
N GLY A 82 3.16 13.51 16.49
CA GLY A 82 1.79 13.69 16.99
C GLY A 82 1.45 12.87 18.25
N SER A 83 2.15 11.75 18.50
CA SER A 83 1.99 10.93 19.70
C SER A 83 2.85 11.39 20.86
N ALA A 84 3.84 12.25 20.62
CA ALA A 84 4.78 12.72 21.64
C ALA A 84 4.05 13.34 22.85
N GLY A 85 4.37 12.85 24.05
CA GLY A 85 3.73 13.28 25.29
C GLY A 85 2.31 12.76 25.54
N LYS A 86 1.76 11.95 24.64
CA LYS A 86 0.43 11.33 24.79
C LYS A 86 0.54 9.82 25.04
N PHE A 87 1.29 9.11 24.20
CA PHE A 87 1.52 7.68 24.31
C PHE A 87 2.80 7.28 23.57
N GLU A 88 3.31 6.09 23.85
CA GLU A 88 4.45 5.51 23.14
C GLU A 88 3.98 4.88 21.83
N LEU A 89 4.57 5.31 20.71
CA LEU A 89 4.26 4.79 19.38
C LEU A 89 5.06 3.50 19.12
N GLY A 90 4.37 2.38 18.92
CA GLY A 90 4.93 1.14 18.42
C GLY A 90 4.63 0.93 16.94
N THR A 91 5.40 0.06 16.28
CA THR A 91 5.13 -0.43 14.93
C THR A 91 5.27 -1.94 14.90
N GLY A 92 4.50 -2.57 14.04
CA GLY A 92 4.52 -4.02 13.80
C GLY A 92 4.45 -4.34 12.32
N TRP A 93 4.81 -5.55 11.96
CA TRP A 93 4.62 -6.04 10.61
C TRP A 93 3.13 -6.07 10.28
N LEU A 94 2.80 -5.78 9.02
CA LEU A 94 1.46 -5.96 8.50
C LEU A 94 1.05 -7.43 8.73
N PRO A 95 -0.04 -7.68 9.46
CA PRO A 95 -0.45 -9.05 9.79
C PRO A 95 -0.87 -9.80 8.53
N ARG A 96 -0.81 -11.11 8.60
CA ARG A 96 -1.33 -12.03 7.59
C ARG A 96 -2.04 -13.19 8.29
N PRO A 97 -2.97 -13.89 7.62
CA PRO A 97 -3.54 -15.11 8.15
C PRO A 97 -2.47 -16.19 8.37
N ASP A 98 -2.62 -17.01 9.42
CA ASP A 98 -1.66 -18.07 9.76
C ASP A 98 -1.50 -19.11 8.63
N GLU A 99 -2.59 -19.37 7.89
CA GLU A 99 -2.60 -20.29 6.75
C GLU A 99 -2.01 -19.71 5.46
N ALA A 100 -1.71 -18.40 5.43
CA ALA A 100 -1.06 -17.80 4.27
C ALA A 100 0.39 -18.30 4.16
N ALA A 101 0.74 -18.90 3.02
CA ALA A 101 2.08 -19.41 2.78
C ALA A 101 3.11 -18.29 2.86
N PHE A 102 4.15 -18.48 3.67
CA PHE A 102 5.18 -17.45 3.90
C PHE A 102 6.02 -17.18 2.66
N ASP A 103 6.18 -18.17 1.81
CA ASP A 103 6.96 -18.13 0.59
C ASP A 103 6.22 -17.50 -0.60
N THR A 104 4.91 -17.25 -0.48
CA THR A 104 4.10 -16.64 -1.55
C THR A 104 3.43 -15.34 -1.14
N SER A 105 3.25 -15.08 0.17
CA SER A 105 2.63 -13.88 0.72
C SER A 105 3.66 -12.87 1.23
N GLY A 106 3.33 -11.59 1.19
CA GLY A 106 4.21 -10.54 1.68
C GLY A 106 3.62 -9.16 1.48
N THR A 107 4.44 -8.15 1.74
CA THR A 107 4.03 -6.76 1.55
C THR A 107 4.50 -6.22 0.20
N ILE A 108 3.72 -5.33 -0.37
CA ILE A 108 4.09 -4.56 -1.57
C ILE A 108 4.73 -3.25 -1.15
N ILE A 109 5.61 -2.72 -2.01
CA ILE A 109 6.12 -1.35 -1.89
C ILE A 109 5.23 -0.40 -2.70
N GLY A 110 4.87 0.74 -2.09
CA GLY A 110 4.24 1.85 -2.77
C GLY A 110 5.21 3.00 -2.97
N GLY A 111 4.74 4.12 -3.51
CA GLY A 111 5.52 5.33 -3.64
C GLY A 111 5.13 6.16 -4.85
N ALA A 112 6.06 7.04 -5.25
CA ALA A 112 5.93 7.89 -6.42
C ALA A 112 7.20 7.83 -7.25
N SER A 113 7.09 8.16 -8.54
CA SER A 113 8.21 8.23 -9.47
C SER A 113 8.34 9.64 -10.02
N LEU A 114 9.58 10.06 -10.30
CA LEU A 114 9.86 11.29 -11.01
C LEU A 114 10.05 11.00 -12.50
N TRP A 115 9.43 11.80 -13.34
CA TRP A 115 9.43 11.63 -14.79
C TRP A 115 9.95 12.88 -15.47
N ILE A 116 10.80 12.71 -16.49
CA ILE A 116 11.27 13.79 -17.35
C ILE A 116 10.45 13.79 -18.63
N LEU A 117 9.84 14.93 -18.95
CA LEU A 117 9.05 15.07 -20.16
C LEU A 117 9.97 15.19 -21.38
N ASN A 118 9.88 14.24 -22.29
CA ASN A 118 10.68 14.21 -23.52
C ASN A 118 10.32 15.33 -24.53
N ALA A 119 9.15 15.97 -24.37
CA ALA A 119 8.73 17.09 -25.19
C ALA A 119 9.37 18.44 -24.79
N ARG A 120 10.21 18.47 -23.73
CA ARG A 120 10.91 19.68 -23.30
C ARG A 120 12.27 19.80 -24.00
N PRO A 121 12.83 21.03 -24.14
CA PRO A 121 14.19 21.22 -24.64
C PRO A 121 15.22 20.38 -23.87
N GLN A 122 16.27 19.94 -24.56
CA GLN A 122 17.29 19.08 -23.97
C GLN A 122 17.91 19.68 -22.69
N GLU A 123 18.17 20.96 -22.68
CA GLU A 123 18.74 21.69 -21.54
C GLU A 123 17.86 21.60 -20.29
N GLU A 124 16.52 21.65 -20.47
CA GLU A 124 15.57 21.46 -19.36
C GLU A 124 15.54 20.00 -18.87
N GLN A 125 15.64 19.05 -19.80
CA GLN A 125 15.72 17.62 -19.45
C GLN A 125 17.00 17.32 -18.66
N ASP A 126 18.13 17.90 -19.07
CA ASP A 126 19.43 17.75 -18.39
C ASP A 126 19.37 18.38 -16.99
N CYS A 127 18.76 19.54 -16.84
CA CYS A 127 18.53 20.16 -15.53
C CYS A 127 17.65 19.29 -14.63
N ALA A 128 16.54 18.79 -15.15
CA ALA A 128 15.66 17.86 -14.42
C ALA A 128 16.40 16.60 -13.98
N TRP A 129 17.25 16.04 -14.85
CA TRP A 129 18.10 14.91 -14.51
C TRP A 129 19.07 15.21 -13.38
N GLN A 130 19.73 16.38 -13.38
CA GLN A 130 20.61 16.77 -12.29
C GLN A 130 19.86 16.88 -10.96
N PHE A 131 18.63 17.41 -10.99
CA PHE A 131 17.79 17.46 -9.80
C PHE A 131 17.40 16.07 -9.29
N ILE A 132 17.02 15.14 -10.18
CA ILE A 132 16.73 13.74 -9.80
C ILE A 132 17.98 13.08 -9.20
N ARG A 133 19.15 13.28 -9.80
CA ARG A 133 20.40 12.76 -9.25
C ARG A 133 20.67 13.28 -7.85
N PHE A 134 20.50 14.58 -7.61
CA PHE A 134 20.64 15.19 -6.28
C PHE A 134 19.70 14.53 -5.28
N LEU A 135 18.41 14.42 -5.60
CA LEU A 135 17.43 13.79 -4.72
C LEU A 135 17.73 12.32 -4.39
N THR A 136 18.45 11.64 -5.26
CA THR A 136 18.85 10.24 -5.06
C THR A 136 20.21 10.04 -4.43
N GLU A 137 20.93 11.10 -4.07
CA GLU A 137 22.18 11.00 -3.31
C GLU A 137 21.93 10.36 -1.93
N PRO A 138 22.84 9.54 -1.41
CA PRO A 138 22.65 8.86 -0.13
C PRO A 138 22.26 9.78 1.02
N ALA A 139 22.92 10.92 1.15
CA ALA A 139 22.64 11.89 2.20
C ALA A 139 21.22 12.49 2.09
N GLN A 140 20.76 12.78 0.84
CA GLN A 140 19.38 13.27 0.60
C GLN A 140 18.34 12.20 0.91
N GLN A 141 18.63 10.96 0.57
CA GLN A 141 17.77 9.82 0.88
C GLN A 141 17.69 9.55 2.40
N ALA A 142 18.80 9.69 3.11
CA ALA A 142 18.81 9.59 4.57
C ALA A 142 17.98 10.71 5.22
N PHE A 143 18.16 11.94 4.75
CA PHE A 143 17.38 13.09 5.21
C PHE A 143 15.86 12.85 4.97
N TRP A 144 15.49 12.47 3.75
CA TRP A 144 14.08 12.21 3.42
C TRP A 144 13.48 11.09 4.26
N HIS A 145 14.25 10.03 4.51
CA HIS A 145 13.85 8.93 5.40
C HIS A 145 13.52 9.40 6.81
N THR A 146 14.40 10.18 7.42
CA THR A 146 14.23 10.64 8.81
C THR A 146 13.10 11.65 8.96
N GLU A 147 12.87 12.49 7.94
CA GLU A 147 11.85 13.55 7.98
C GLU A 147 10.45 13.07 7.54
N SER A 148 10.34 11.86 6.98
CA SER A 148 9.06 11.37 6.49
C SER A 148 8.73 9.95 6.95
N GLY A 149 9.67 9.01 6.89
CA GLY A 149 9.48 7.58 7.05
C GLY A 149 9.49 6.82 5.71
N TYR A 150 9.59 7.51 4.58
CA TYR A 150 9.80 6.87 3.29
C TYR A 150 11.10 6.05 3.28
N PHE A 151 11.13 4.98 2.50
CA PHE A 151 12.33 4.17 2.32
C PHE A 151 13.38 4.92 1.50
N PRO A 152 14.68 4.89 1.88
CA PRO A 152 15.74 5.22 0.95
C PRO A 152 15.71 4.27 -0.24
N ILE A 153 15.74 4.82 -1.47
CA ILE A 153 15.74 4.01 -2.69
C ILE A 153 17.13 3.44 -3.03
N ARG A 154 18.15 3.87 -2.29
CA ARG A 154 19.54 3.40 -2.42
C ARG A 154 20.01 2.78 -1.11
N LYS A 155 20.64 1.61 -1.19
CA LYS A 155 21.22 0.92 -0.01
C LYS A 155 22.14 1.84 0.79
N ALA A 156 23.01 2.61 0.12
CA ALA A 156 23.91 3.55 0.77
C ALA A 156 23.19 4.62 1.63
N GLY A 157 21.93 4.95 1.34
CA GLY A 157 21.14 5.88 2.16
C GLY A 157 20.84 5.32 3.56
N TYR A 158 20.76 3.99 3.70
CA TYR A 158 20.59 3.35 5.01
C TYR A 158 21.86 3.37 5.86
N ASP A 159 23.02 3.45 5.22
CA ASP A 159 24.34 3.44 5.87
C ASP A 159 24.81 4.86 6.25
N GLU A 160 24.10 5.89 5.81
CA GLU A 160 24.40 7.27 6.20
C GLU A 160 24.27 7.45 7.72
N PRO A 161 25.23 8.16 8.38
CA PRO A 161 25.21 8.35 9.83
C PRO A 161 23.88 8.86 10.36
N LEU A 162 23.26 9.84 9.67
CA LEU A 162 21.96 10.38 10.03
C LEU A 162 20.86 9.28 10.10
N ALA A 163 20.79 8.42 9.10
CA ALA A 163 19.80 7.35 9.05
C ALA A 163 20.08 6.25 10.08
N VAL A 164 21.34 5.94 10.34
CA VAL A 164 21.74 4.95 11.36
C VAL A 164 21.37 5.44 12.75
N GLU A 165 21.78 6.65 13.12
CA GLU A 165 21.50 7.26 14.43
C GLU A 165 20.00 7.42 14.64
N TRP A 166 19.26 7.82 13.60
CA TRP A 166 17.82 7.97 13.67
C TRP A 166 17.12 6.64 13.99
N ARG A 167 17.45 5.55 13.29
CA ARG A 167 16.86 4.23 13.55
C ARG A 167 17.27 3.64 14.90
N GLN A 168 18.45 3.96 15.41
CA GLN A 168 18.83 3.59 16.79
C GLN A 168 17.94 4.26 17.81
N LYS A 169 17.60 5.54 17.59
CA LYS A 169 16.73 6.31 18.46
C LYS A 169 15.23 5.96 18.28
N TYR A 170 14.83 5.67 17.04
CA TYR A 170 13.46 5.40 16.64
C TYR A 170 13.39 4.10 15.82
N PRO A 171 13.42 2.93 16.46
CA PRO A 171 13.44 1.64 15.78
C PRO A 171 12.21 1.40 14.90
N GLN A 172 11.12 2.12 15.12
CA GLN A 172 9.91 2.11 14.29
C GLN A 172 10.21 2.31 12.79
N PHE A 173 11.25 3.08 12.46
CA PHE A 173 11.68 3.32 11.07
C PHE A 173 12.34 2.12 10.40
N GLY A 174 12.67 1.06 11.13
CA GLY A 174 13.19 -0.20 10.61
C GLY A 174 12.12 -1.23 10.26
N THR A 175 11.00 -1.24 10.98
CA THR A 175 9.99 -2.32 10.96
C THR A 175 9.51 -2.70 9.55
N ALA A 176 9.09 -1.73 8.76
CA ALA A 176 8.58 -1.99 7.42
C ALA A 176 9.68 -2.34 6.41
N VAL A 177 10.92 -1.86 6.62
CA VAL A 177 12.10 -2.25 5.83
C VAL A 177 12.41 -3.71 6.06
N GLU A 178 12.39 -4.16 7.30
CA GLU A 178 12.61 -5.57 7.67
C GLU A 178 11.54 -6.47 7.05
N GLN A 179 10.27 -6.07 7.14
CA GLN A 179 9.17 -6.84 6.53
C GLN A 179 9.30 -6.91 5.01
N LEU A 180 9.65 -5.80 4.35
CA LEU A 180 9.85 -5.77 2.90
C LEU A 180 10.98 -6.72 2.47
N HIS A 181 12.09 -6.74 3.21
CA HIS A 181 13.21 -7.63 2.92
C HIS A 181 12.90 -9.10 3.21
N ALA A 182 12.03 -9.37 4.18
CA ALA A 182 11.55 -10.73 4.47
C ALA A 182 10.49 -11.21 3.50
N SER A 183 9.84 -10.31 2.75
CA SER A 183 8.81 -10.65 1.77
C SER A 183 9.44 -11.24 0.51
N PRO A 184 8.91 -12.36 -0.02
CA PRO A 184 9.40 -12.93 -1.26
C PRO A 184 9.08 -12.01 -2.45
N ASN A 185 9.92 -12.04 -3.46
CA ASN A 185 9.70 -11.27 -4.69
C ASN A 185 8.88 -12.12 -5.69
N THR A 186 7.57 -12.07 -5.56
CA THR A 186 6.61 -12.76 -6.44
C THR A 186 5.80 -11.76 -7.27
N ARG A 187 5.00 -12.24 -8.23
CA ARG A 187 4.08 -11.37 -8.99
C ARG A 187 3.08 -10.66 -8.08
N VAL A 188 2.64 -11.31 -7.02
CA VAL A 188 1.71 -10.75 -6.03
C VAL A 188 2.38 -9.62 -5.24
N THR A 189 3.58 -9.86 -4.68
CA THR A 189 4.30 -8.88 -3.85
C THR A 189 4.90 -7.73 -4.64
N GLN A 190 4.94 -7.83 -5.98
CA GLN A 190 5.26 -6.70 -6.85
C GLN A 190 4.09 -5.72 -7.03
N GLY A 191 2.88 -6.09 -6.58
CA GLY A 191 1.66 -5.31 -6.77
C GLY A 191 1.10 -5.36 -8.19
N ALA A 192 -0.11 -4.88 -8.39
CA ALA A 192 -0.78 -4.89 -9.68
C ALA A 192 -0.26 -3.79 -10.61
N LEU A 193 -0.18 -4.12 -11.91
CA LEU A 193 0.03 -3.16 -13.00
C LEU A 193 -1.27 -3.04 -13.78
N LEU A 194 -2.03 -2.00 -13.50
CA LEU A 194 -3.41 -1.86 -13.99
C LEU A 194 -3.69 -0.42 -14.41
N GLY A 195 -4.12 -0.22 -15.65
CA GLY A 195 -4.41 1.11 -16.19
C GLY A 195 -5.62 1.79 -15.55
N ILE A 196 -6.52 1.01 -14.95
CA ILE A 196 -7.75 1.49 -14.30
C ILE A 196 -7.68 1.43 -12.76
N MET A 197 -6.49 1.45 -12.19
CA MET A 197 -6.27 1.31 -10.74
C MET A 197 -7.16 2.25 -9.89
N PRO A 198 -7.37 3.54 -10.23
CA PRO A 198 -8.29 4.40 -9.47
C PRO A 198 -9.72 3.87 -9.42
N THR A 199 -10.24 3.38 -10.55
CA THR A 199 -11.58 2.77 -10.64
C THR A 199 -11.67 1.49 -9.82
N ALA A 200 -10.68 0.60 -9.95
CA ALA A 200 -10.63 -0.63 -9.18
C ALA A 200 -10.64 -0.37 -7.67
N ARG A 201 -9.83 0.58 -7.19
CA ARG A 201 -9.79 0.96 -5.77
C ARG A 201 -11.14 1.48 -5.29
N GLN A 202 -11.74 2.43 -6.01
CA GLN A 202 -13.04 3.00 -5.63
C GLN A 202 -14.14 1.93 -5.58
N THR A 203 -14.13 1.01 -6.52
CA THR A 203 -15.11 -0.09 -6.57
C THR A 203 -14.96 -1.03 -5.37
N VAL A 204 -13.73 -1.42 -5.03
CA VAL A 204 -13.45 -2.27 -3.86
C VAL A 204 -13.79 -1.55 -2.55
N GLU A 205 -13.49 -0.26 -2.42
CA GLU A 205 -13.88 0.54 -1.25
C GLU A 205 -15.39 0.55 -1.05
N THR A 206 -16.16 0.69 -2.14
CA THR A 206 -17.63 0.63 -2.10
C THR A 206 -18.12 -0.75 -1.64
N ALA A 207 -17.54 -1.83 -2.17
CA ALA A 207 -17.88 -3.20 -1.77
C ALA A 207 -17.63 -3.43 -0.27
N ILE A 208 -16.51 -2.92 0.25
CA ILE A 208 -16.19 -3.00 1.69
C ILE A 208 -17.24 -2.25 2.52
N GLU A 209 -17.61 -1.03 2.12
CA GLU A 209 -18.64 -0.24 2.83
C GLU A 209 -19.99 -0.92 2.85
N GLU A 210 -20.45 -1.50 1.72
CA GLU A 210 -21.70 -2.26 1.63
C GLU A 210 -21.72 -3.46 2.59
N VAL A 211 -20.62 -4.19 2.67
CA VAL A 211 -20.50 -5.33 3.58
C VAL A 211 -20.51 -4.87 5.04
N LEU A 212 -19.73 -3.84 5.39
CA LEU A 212 -19.71 -3.31 6.76
C LEU A 212 -21.08 -2.76 7.17
N ALA A 213 -21.82 -2.14 6.24
CA ALA A 213 -23.18 -1.67 6.48
C ALA A 213 -24.26 -2.79 6.51
N GLY A 214 -23.88 -4.04 6.22
CA GLY A 214 -24.82 -5.17 6.16
C GLY A 214 -25.76 -5.14 4.96
N GLN A 215 -25.39 -4.43 3.88
CA GLN A 215 -26.20 -4.31 2.67
C GLN A 215 -25.96 -5.47 1.69
N SER A 216 -24.77 -6.09 1.75
CA SER A 216 -24.37 -7.22 0.93
C SER A 216 -23.56 -8.22 1.74
N THR A 217 -23.58 -9.48 1.33
CA THR A 217 -22.61 -10.46 1.82
C THR A 217 -21.23 -10.20 1.19
N PRO A 218 -20.11 -10.64 1.81
CA PRO A 218 -18.78 -10.52 1.23
C PRO A 218 -18.68 -11.08 -0.19
N GLN A 219 -19.30 -12.24 -0.45
CA GLN A 219 -19.28 -12.85 -1.78
C GLN A 219 -20.02 -11.98 -2.81
N GLU A 220 -21.24 -11.57 -2.53
CA GLU A 220 -22.05 -10.74 -3.44
C GLU A 220 -21.36 -9.40 -3.74
N ALA A 221 -20.81 -8.73 -2.73
CA ALA A 221 -20.12 -7.46 -2.91
C ALA A 221 -18.87 -7.60 -3.77
N LEU A 222 -18.06 -8.66 -3.54
CA LEU A 222 -16.85 -8.89 -4.32
C LEU A 222 -17.17 -9.37 -5.75
N ASP A 223 -18.22 -10.17 -5.98
CA ASP A 223 -18.64 -10.59 -7.33
C ASP A 223 -19.10 -9.39 -8.16
N ASN A 224 -19.90 -8.50 -7.55
CA ASN A 224 -20.30 -7.25 -8.20
C ASN A 224 -19.09 -6.35 -8.51
N ALA A 225 -18.18 -6.18 -7.56
CA ALA A 225 -16.98 -5.38 -7.74
C ALA A 225 -16.08 -5.97 -8.83
N ALA A 226 -15.86 -7.30 -8.86
CA ALA A 226 -15.06 -7.96 -9.87
C ALA A 226 -15.67 -7.80 -11.28
N THR A 227 -17.00 -7.84 -11.39
CA THR A 227 -17.71 -7.59 -12.65
C THR A 227 -17.45 -6.18 -13.16
N VAL A 228 -17.61 -5.17 -12.31
CA VAL A 228 -17.39 -3.74 -12.68
C VAL A 228 -15.93 -3.50 -13.05
N VAL A 229 -14.99 -4.06 -12.30
CA VAL A 229 -13.56 -3.87 -12.56
C VAL A 229 -13.14 -4.59 -13.84
N THR A 230 -13.64 -5.80 -14.09
CA THR A 230 -13.39 -6.54 -15.34
C THR A 230 -13.88 -5.76 -16.56
N GLN A 231 -15.09 -5.23 -16.52
CA GLN A 231 -15.59 -4.39 -17.60
C GLN A 231 -14.71 -3.16 -17.85
N ALA A 232 -14.26 -2.50 -16.79
CA ALA A 232 -13.37 -1.33 -16.92
C ALA A 232 -11.99 -1.71 -17.52
N ILE A 233 -11.48 -2.91 -17.23
CA ILE A 233 -10.26 -3.45 -17.84
C ILE A 233 -10.48 -3.68 -19.35
N GLU A 234 -11.58 -4.32 -19.74
CA GLU A 234 -11.93 -4.58 -21.14
C GLU A 234 -12.02 -3.28 -21.94
N ASP A 235 -12.74 -2.29 -21.41
CA ASP A 235 -12.89 -0.98 -22.05
C ASP A 235 -11.55 -0.23 -22.20
N TYR A 236 -10.70 -0.31 -21.17
CA TYR A 236 -9.35 0.27 -21.22
C TYR A 236 -8.48 -0.44 -22.27
N ASN A 237 -8.44 -1.76 -22.29
CA ASN A 237 -7.65 -2.54 -23.23
C ASN A 237 -8.09 -2.28 -24.68
N ALA A 238 -9.40 -2.21 -24.93
CA ALA A 238 -9.95 -1.85 -26.24
C ALA A 238 -9.51 -0.46 -26.70
N THR A 239 -9.45 0.51 -25.76
CA THR A 239 -9.00 1.88 -26.06
C THR A 239 -7.51 1.94 -26.37
N MET A 240 -6.69 1.12 -25.68
CA MET A 240 -5.24 1.05 -25.85
C MET A 240 -4.80 0.19 -27.03
N GLY A 241 -5.73 -0.54 -27.68
CA GLY A 241 -5.44 -1.45 -28.79
C GLY A 241 -4.70 -2.73 -28.34
N GLN A 242 -4.98 -3.18 -27.13
CA GLN A 242 -4.39 -4.35 -26.50
C GLN A 242 -5.33 -5.55 -26.54
#